data_6dbb3407a0f707ab0dae9367556c3bee
#
_entry.id   6dbb3407a0f707ab0dae9367556c3bee
#
_cell.length_a   1.000
_cell.length_b   1.000
_cell.length_c   1.000
_cell.angle_alpha   90.00
_cell.angle_beta   90.00
_cell.angle_gamma   90.00
#
_symmetry.space_group_name_H-M   'P 1'
#
loop_
_entity.id
_entity.type
_entity.pdbx_description
1 polymer ?
#
loop_
_entity_poly.entity_id
_entity_poly.type
_entity_poly.pdbx_seq_one_letter_code
_entity_poly.pdbx_strand_id
1 'polypeptide(L)'
;MIGTKLPRRVILSPNIEPRASGKFPRLLILHYTGMETAELACNWLCTGESRVSCHYLVDEAGRITQMVGEEMRAWHAGVSTWEDEVDVNSSSIGIEIHNPGHSGGYPDFPQRQMDAVSALSQDIVNRHNILPQHVLAHSDVAPGRKIDPGEKFDWRFLHAQGVGHWVEAMAIVSGVFLQQGDCGEPVSALQGLLRMYGYGIDINGQYDERTRVVVEAFQRHFRPQRVDGIADQSTVATLHSLLKARPAATA
;
A
#
# COMPACT_ATOMS: atom_id res chain seq x y z
N MET A 1 -14.85 19.99 5.77
CA MET A 1 -14.16 18.69 5.62
C MET A 1 -14.31 18.24 4.17
N ILE A 2 -13.19 18.17 3.46
CA ILE A 2 -13.09 17.66 2.09
C ILE A 2 -13.10 16.13 2.11
N GLY A 3 -13.76 15.50 1.14
CA GLY A 3 -13.83 14.05 1.05
C GLY A 3 -14.70 13.56 -0.11
N THR A 4 -14.90 12.26 -0.16
CA THR A 4 -15.70 11.60 -1.18
C THR A 4 -17.16 12.07 -1.15
N LYS A 5 -17.82 12.07 -2.32
CA LYS A 5 -19.27 12.28 -2.43
C LYS A 5 -20.07 10.98 -2.33
N LEU A 6 -19.39 9.83 -2.24
CA LEU A 6 -20.07 8.55 -2.02
C LEU A 6 -20.82 8.54 -0.68
N PRO A 7 -21.90 7.76 -0.56
CA PRO A 7 -22.61 7.59 0.71
C PRO A 7 -21.67 7.13 1.81
N ARG A 8 -21.60 7.87 2.92
CA ARG A 8 -20.71 7.60 4.03
C ARG A 8 -21.25 8.07 5.36
N ARG A 9 -20.79 7.42 6.43
CA ARG A 9 -20.87 7.92 7.80
C ARG A 9 -19.67 8.84 8.08
N VAL A 10 -19.81 9.78 8.99
CA VAL A 10 -18.72 10.64 9.45
C VAL A 10 -18.57 10.49 10.96
N ILE A 11 -17.36 10.09 11.40
CA ILE A 11 -16.95 10.03 12.81
C ILE A 11 -15.56 10.62 12.90
N LEU A 12 -15.41 11.77 13.55
CA LEU A 12 -14.15 12.51 13.51
C LEU A 12 -13.10 11.94 14.46
N SER A 13 -11.90 11.73 13.94
CA SER A 13 -10.71 11.44 14.74
C SER A 13 -10.10 12.73 15.27
N PRO A 14 -9.65 12.77 16.55
CA PRO A 14 -8.89 13.89 17.08
C PRO A 14 -7.40 13.88 16.68
N ASN A 15 -6.91 12.76 16.13
CA ASN A 15 -5.51 12.56 15.78
C ASN A 15 -5.22 13.11 14.38
N ILE A 16 -5.24 14.41 14.24
CA ILE A 16 -5.05 15.11 12.96
C ILE A 16 -4.13 16.31 13.15
N GLU A 17 -3.51 16.73 12.08
CA GLU A 17 -2.76 17.98 12.01
C GLU A 17 -2.79 18.53 10.56
N PRO A 18 -2.44 19.80 10.33
CA PRO A 18 -2.27 20.31 8.97
C PRO A 18 -1.21 19.49 8.22
N ARG A 19 -1.39 19.32 6.91
CA ARG A 19 -0.33 18.76 6.06
C ARG A 19 0.88 19.67 6.09
N ALA A 20 2.09 19.10 6.00
CA ALA A 20 3.31 19.89 5.88
C ALA A 20 3.21 20.89 4.73
N SER A 21 3.84 22.06 4.87
CA SER A 21 3.76 23.13 3.88
C SER A 21 4.14 22.65 2.47
N GLY A 22 3.32 22.97 1.49
CA GLY A 22 3.51 22.57 0.10
C GLY A 22 3.16 21.09 -0.20
N LYS A 23 2.71 20.32 0.79
CA LYS A 23 2.30 18.93 0.60
C LYS A 23 0.81 18.82 0.30
N PHE A 24 0.48 17.91 -0.59
CA PHE A 24 -0.90 17.55 -0.97
C PHE A 24 -0.98 16.04 -1.25
N PRO A 25 -2.16 15.44 -1.25
CA PRO A 25 -2.31 14.03 -1.53
C PRO A 25 -1.84 13.67 -2.95
N ARG A 26 -0.79 12.88 -3.04
CA ARG A 26 -0.27 12.29 -4.27
C ARG A 26 -0.10 10.77 -4.18
N LEU A 27 -0.35 10.21 -3.00
CA LEU A 27 -0.29 8.78 -2.71
C LEU A 27 -1.63 8.34 -2.11
N LEU A 28 -2.05 7.13 -2.42
CA LEU A 28 -3.16 6.42 -1.76
C LEU A 28 -2.59 5.19 -1.09
N ILE A 29 -2.73 5.08 0.23
CA ILE A 29 -2.20 3.96 1.00
C ILE A 29 -3.34 3.09 1.51
N LEU A 30 -3.30 1.81 1.18
CA LEU A 30 -4.27 0.81 1.62
C LEU A 30 -3.74 0.00 2.78
N HIS A 31 -4.60 -0.15 3.79
CA HIS A 31 -4.32 -0.85 5.04
C HIS A 31 -5.36 -1.93 5.29
N TYR A 32 -5.05 -2.90 6.15
CA TYR A 32 -6.09 -3.59 6.90
C TYR A 32 -6.04 -3.17 8.37
N THR A 33 -7.20 -3.24 9.06
CA THR A 33 -7.31 -2.79 10.45
C THR A 33 -6.52 -3.63 11.44
N GLY A 34 -6.33 -4.93 11.19
CA GLY A 34 -5.69 -5.86 12.12
C GLY A 34 -6.44 -6.00 13.47
N MET A 35 -7.73 -5.70 13.49
CA MET A 35 -8.58 -5.73 14.69
C MET A 35 -9.78 -6.66 14.46
N GLU A 36 -10.38 -7.15 15.54
CA GLU A 36 -11.45 -8.16 15.52
C GLU A 36 -12.71 -7.67 14.80
N THR A 37 -13.08 -6.38 14.95
CA THR A 37 -14.26 -5.80 14.29
C THR A 37 -13.98 -4.41 13.74
N ALA A 38 -14.72 -4.03 12.70
CA ALA A 38 -14.67 -2.69 12.13
C ALA A 38 -15.05 -1.60 13.14
N GLU A 39 -15.95 -1.91 14.08
CA GLU A 39 -16.36 -0.98 15.13
C GLU A 39 -15.22 -0.71 16.11
N LEU A 40 -14.51 -1.75 16.57
CA LEU A 40 -13.33 -1.61 17.42
C LEU A 40 -12.24 -0.79 16.71
N ALA A 41 -11.99 -1.05 15.43
CA ALA A 41 -11.05 -0.28 14.63
C ALA A 41 -11.45 1.20 14.51
N CYS A 42 -12.73 1.47 14.22
CA CYS A 42 -13.25 2.83 14.16
C CYS A 42 -13.08 3.57 15.48
N ASN A 43 -13.43 2.93 16.59
CA ASN A 43 -13.29 3.51 17.94
C ASN A 43 -11.84 3.80 18.26
N TRP A 44 -10.92 2.88 17.94
CA TRP A 44 -9.48 3.07 18.15
C TRP A 44 -8.93 4.22 17.32
N LEU A 45 -9.24 4.29 16.03
CA LEU A 45 -8.80 5.37 15.14
C LEU A 45 -9.39 6.75 15.49
N CYS A 46 -10.49 6.77 16.25
CA CYS A 46 -11.19 8.00 16.66
C CYS A 46 -11.00 8.36 18.15
N THR A 47 -10.10 7.68 18.87
CA THR A 47 -9.71 8.06 20.24
C THR A 47 -8.35 8.75 20.27
N GLY A 48 -8.20 9.80 21.09
CA GLY A 48 -6.94 10.54 21.21
C GLY A 48 -5.78 9.72 21.77
N GLU A 49 -6.09 8.71 22.57
CA GLU A 49 -5.10 7.83 23.21
C GLU A 49 -4.35 6.94 22.20
N SER A 50 -4.99 6.59 21.10
CA SER A 50 -4.40 5.71 20.08
C SER A 50 -3.21 6.33 19.35
N ARG A 51 -3.20 7.65 19.20
CA ARG A 51 -2.19 8.41 18.45
C ARG A 51 -2.02 7.92 16.99
N VAL A 52 -3.07 7.32 16.45
CA VAL A 52 -3.19 6.92 15.05
C VAL A 52 -4.55 7.37 14.50
N SER A 53 -4.64 7.52 13.19
CA SER A 53 -5.89 7.83 12.50
C SER A 53 -5.78 7.44 11.04
N CYS A 54 -6.91 7.37 10.34
CA CYS A 54 -6.96 7.18 8.90
C CYS A 54 -8.06 8.06 8.30
N HIS A 55 -7.99 8.35 7.01
CA HIS A 55 -9.01 9.19 6.38
C HIS A 55 -10.34 8.44 6.25
N TYR A 56 -10.28 7.17 5.87
CA TYR A 56 -11.46 6.34 5.64
C TYR A 56 -11.30 4.96 6.26
N LEU A 57 -12.44 4.38 6.64
CA LEU A 57 -12.60 2.98 7.00
C LEU A 57 -13.70 2.37 6.13
N VAL A 58 -13.47 1.19 5.58
CA VAL A 58 -14.45 0.38 4.85
C VAL A 58 -14.66 -0.94 5.60
N ASP A 59 -15.90 -1.18 6.04
CA ASP A 59 -16.25 -2.41 6.75
C ASP A 59 -16.58 -3.58 5.79
N GLU A 60 -16.85 -4.77 6.33
CA GLU A 60 -17.12 -6.00 5.56
C GLU A 60 -18.41 -5.92 4.74
N ALA A 61 -19.31 -5.00 5.11
CA ALA A 61 -20.54 -4.73 4.37
C ALA A 61 -20.35 -3.68 3.26
N GLY A 62 -19.14 -3.14 3.10
CA GLY A 62 -18.83 -2.08 2.16
C GLY A 62 -19.29 -0.69 2.62
N ARG A 63 -19.62 -0.51 3.91
CA ARG A 63 -19.99 0.79 4.45
C ARG A 63 -18.76 1.64 4.69
N ILE A 64 -18.77 2.86 4.16
CA ILE A 64 -17.66 3.81 4.27
C ILE A 64 -17.85 4.69 5.49
N THR A 65 -16.83 4.84 6.31
CA THR A 65 -16.75 5.85 7.38
C THR A 65 -15.60 6.79 7.07
N GLN A 66 -15.87 8.10 7.00
CA GLN A 66 -14.82 9.13 6.93
C GLN A 66 -14.49 9.62 8.33
N MET A 67 -13.20 9.58 8.68
CA MET A 67 -12.71 9.95 10.02
C MET A 67 -11.83 11.19 10.00
N VAL A 68 -11.14 11.47 8.89
CA VAL A 68 -10.30 12.65 8.71
C VAL A 68 -10.65 13.30 7.37
N GLY A 69 -10.66 14.64 7.33
CA GLY A 69 -10.80 15.38 6.07
C GLY A 69 -9.53 15.25 5.22
N GLU A 70 -9.69 15.12 3.91
CA GLU A 70 -8.54 14.92 3.00
C GLU A 70 -7.61 16.13 2.93
N GLU A 71 -8.07 17.30 3.35
CA GLU A 71 -7.24 18.50 3.53
C GLU A 71 -6.27 18.40 4.72
N MET A 72 -6.51 17.46 5.64
CA MET A 72 -5.72 17.26 6.84
C MET A 72 -4.76 16.06 6.69
N ARG A 73 -3.74 16.02 7.51
CA ARG A 73 -2.81 14.90 7.66
C ARG A 73 -3.37 13.93 8.69
N ALA A 74 -3.69 12.71 8.27
CA ALA A 74 -3.97 11.59 9.17
C ALA A 74 -2.67 10.85 9.53
N TRP A 75 -2.67 10.12 10.64
CA TRP A 75 -1.48 9.41 11.17
C TRP A 75 -1.59 7.92 10.93
N HIS A 76 -1.45 7.48 9.67
CA HIS A 76 -1.64 6.07 9.28
C HIS A 76 -0.38 5.35 8.78
N ALA A 77 0.58 6.07 8.20
CA ALA A 77 1.75 5.45 7.57
C ALA A 77 2.94 5.26 8.51
N GLY A 78 3.04 6.08 9.59
CA GLY A 78 4.18 6.05 10.52
C GLY A 78 5.51 6.34 9.81
N VAL A 79 6.59 5.72 10.29
CA VAL A 79 7.90 5.79 9.62
C VAL A 79 7.82 5.02 8.31
N SER A 80 7.92 5.71 7.21
CA SER A 80 7.66 5.17 5.87
C SER A 80 8.35 6.01 4.81
N THR A 81 8.57 5.43 3.63
CA THR A 81 9.17 6.12 2.50
C THR A 81 8.69 5.54 1.18
N TRP A 82 8.52 6.40 0.18
CA TRP A 82 8.24 5.99 -1.19
C TRP A 82 8.86 7.00 -2.16
N GLU A 83 9.66 6.52 -3.13
CA GLU A 83 10.51 7.40 -3.94
C GLU A 83 11.37 8.29 -3.01
N ASP A 84 11.31 9.61 -3.14
CA ASP A 84 12.00 10.56 -2.28
C ASP A 84 11.11 11.12 -1.13
N GLU A 85 9.87 10.59 -0.99
CA GLU A 85 8.93 11.03 0.05
C GLU A 85 9.20 10.29 1.37
N VAL A 86 9.50 11.04 2.43
CA VAL A 86 9.74 10.51 3.79
C VAL A 86 8.64 10.91 4.79
N ASP A 87 7.79 11.89 4.44
CA ASP A 87 6.56 12.22 5.20
C ASP A 87 5.33 11.76 4.41
N VAL A 88 5.20 10.44 4.30
CA VAL A 88 4.10 9.80 3.57
C VAL A 88 2.73 10.24 4.11
N ASN A 89 2.59 10.46 5.42
CA ASN A 89 1.34 10.96 6.01
C ASN A 89 0.90 12.31 5.43
N SER A 90 1.82 13.25 5.21
CA SER A 90 1.48 14.55 4.62
C SER A 90 1.17 14.48 3.13
N SER A 91 1.64 13.44 2.44
CA SER A 91 1.52 13.29 0.98
C SER A 91 0.50 12.23 0.55
N SER A 92 -0.28 11.67 1.50
CA SER A 92 -1.19 10.56 1.20
C SER A 92 -2.60 10.73 1.76
N ILE A 93 -3.49 9.91 1.21
CA ILE A 93 -4.77 9.55 1.82
C ILE A 93 -4.67 8.07 2.20
N GLY A 94 -5.13 7.70 3.40
CA GLY A 94 -5.17 6.32 3.87
C GLY A 94 -6.59 5.78 3.88
N ILE A 95 -6.75 4.51 3.49
CA ILE A 95 -7.98 3.74 3.63
C ILE A 95 -7.68 2.51 4.48
N GLU A 96 -8.34 2.41 5.63
CA GLU A 96 -8.41 1.19 6.44
C GLU A 96 -9.51 0.28 5.91
N ILE A 97 -9.18 -0.95 5.59
CA ILE A 97 -10.10 -1.97 5.11
C ILE A 97 -10.25 -2.98 6.24
N HIS A 98 -11.48 -3.16 6.76
CA HIS A 98 -11.63 -4.06 7.88
C HIS A 98 -11.27 -5.49 7.48
N ASN A 99 -10.30 -6.03 8.20
CA ASN A 99 -9.88 -7.42 8.18
C ASN A 99 -9.06 -7.65 9.47
N PRO A 100 -9.29 -8.73 10.22
CA PRO A 100 -8.54 -9.00 11.46
C PRO A 100 -7.04 -9.25 11.22
N GLY A 101 -6.62 -9.36 9.96
CA GLY A 101 -5.23 -9.51 9.57
C GLY A 101 -4.63 -10.87 9.91
N HIS A 102 -3.34 -11.02 9.69
CA HIS A 102 -2.63 -12.30 9.82
C HIS A 102 -2.76 -12.92 11.21
N SER A 103 -2.75 -12.12 12.28
CA SER A 103 -2.92 -12.59 13.65
C SER A 103 -4.36 -13.02 13.97
N GLY A 104 -5.34 -12.55 13.22
CA GLY A 104 -6.77 -12.84 13.36
C GLY A 104 -7.32 -13.86 12.37
N GLY A 105 -6.44 -14.70 11.78
CA GLY A 105 -6.84 -15.74 10.83
C GLY A 105 -6.92 -15.29 9.37
N TYR A 106 -6.73 -14.03 9.11
CA TYR A 106 -6.63 -13.39 7.80
C TYR A 106 -7.61 -13.95 6.75
N PRO A 107 -8.94 -13.74 6.95
CA PRO A 107 -9.95 -14.16 5.98
C PRO A 107 -9.83 -13.39 4.67
N ASP A 108 -10.47 -13.90 3.62
CA ASP A 108 -10.57 -13.20 2.34
C ASP A 108 -11.42 -11.92 2.50
N PHE A 109 -11.15 -10.92 1.67
CA PHE A 109 -11.93 -9.68 1.63
C PHE A 109 -13.26 -9.93 0.89
N PRO A 110 -14.42 -9.67 1.52
CA PRO A 110 -15.71 -9.87 0.86
C PRO A 110 -15.86 -9.00 -0.40
N GLN A 111 -16.50 -9.53 -1.46
CA GLN A 111 -16.65 -8.81 -2.73
C GLN A 111 -17.28 -7.42 -2.55
N ARG A 112 -18.36 -7.31 -1.75
CA ARG A 112 -19.01 -6.01 -1.47
C ARG A 112 -18.08 -4.98 -0.80
N GLN A 113 -17.12 -5.44 0.01
CA GLN A 113 -16.09 -4.59 0.59
C GLN A 113 -15.10 -4.14 -0.49
N MET A 114 -14.64 -5.06 -1.34
CA MET A 114 -13.76 -4.76 -2.45
C MET A 114 -14.40 -3.80 -3.47
N ASP A 115 -15.69 -3.94 -3.74
CA ASP A 115 -16.46 -3.02 -4.59
C ASP A 115 -16.46 -1.61 -4.01
N ALA A 116 -16.70 -1.47 -2.71
CA ALA A 116 -16.69 -0.18 -2.01
C ALA A 116 -15.28 0.44 -1.95
N VAL A 117 -14.25 -0.37 -1.69
CA VAL A 117 -12.84 0.06 -1.71
C VAL A 117 -12.47 0.56 -3.09
N SER A 118 -12.86 -0.16 -4.13
CA SER A 118 -12.60 0.23 -5.52
C SER A 118 -13.27 1.56 -5.88
N ALA A 119 -14.58 1.70 -5.58
CA ALA A 119 -15.32 2.94 -5.85
C ALA A 119 -14.73 4.15 -5.10
N LEU A 120 -14.37 3.96 -3.82
CA LEU A 120 -13.75 5.02 -3.01
C LEU A 120 -12.35 5.37 -3.53
N SER A 121 -11.54 4.39 -3.86
CA SER A 121 -10.19 4.59 -4.40
C SER A 121 -10.25 5.32 -5.74
N GLN A 122 -11.18 4.94 -6.63
CA GLN A 122 -11.38 5.59 -7.93
C GLN A 122 -11.79 7.07 -7.77
N ASP A 123 -12.71 7.37 -6.84
CA ASP A 123 -13.10 8.75 -6.53
C ASP A 123 -11.90 9.57 -6.02
N ILE A 124 -11.08 9.01 -5.12
CA ILE A 124 -9.88 9.67 -4.58
C ILE A 124 -8.82 9.90 -5.66
N VAL A 125 -8.44 8.86 -6.42
CA VAL A 125 -7.39 9.00 -7.45
C VAL A 125 -7.77 10.00 -8.53
N ASN A 126 -9.04 10.07 -8.92
CA ASN A 126 -9.53 11.03 -9.90
C ASN A 126 -9.52 12.47 -9.38
N ARG A 127 -9.94 12.70 -8.12
CA ARG A 127 -9.98 14.05 -7.53
C ARG A 127 -8.60 14.62 -7.24
N HIS A 128 -7.64 13.77 -6.90
CA HIS A 128 -6.27 14.17 -6.53
C HIS A 128 -5.24 13.92 -7.63
N ASN A 129 -5.65 13.41 -8.80
CA ASN A 129 -4.75 13.04 -9.90
C ASN A 129 -3.62 12.11 -9.45
N ILE A 130 -3.93 11.12 -8.59
CA ILE A 130 -2.96 10.15 -8.09
C ILE A 130 -2.61 9.18 -9.22
N LEU A 131 -1.32 9.05 -9.51
CA LEU A 131 -0.84 8.15 -10.57
C LEU A 131 -1.07 6.68 -10.19
N PRO A 132 -1.29 5.77 -11.14
CA PRO A 132 -1.52 4.35 -10.86
C PRO A 132 -0.44 3.72 -9.96
N GLN A 133 0.84 4.01 -10.18
CA GLN A 133 1.95 3.51 -9.37
C GLN A 133 2.07 4.17 -7.98
N HIS A 134 1.19 5.08 -7.64
CA HIS A 134 1.11 5.74 -6.34
C HIS A 134 -0.09 5.25 -5.51
N VAL A 135 -0.77 4.19 -5.93
CA VAL A 135 -1.72 3.42 -5.12
C VAL A 135 -0.98 2.24 -4.53
N LEU A 136 -0.77 2.25 -3.22
CA LEU A 136 0.26 1.46 -2.56
C LEU A 136 -0.30 0.69 -1.35
N ALA A 137 0.31 -0.42 -1.03
CA ALA A 137 0.16 -1.10 0.24
C ALA A 137 0.93 -0.35 1.35
N HIS A 138 0.49 -0.46 2.59
CA HIS A 138 1.30 -0.02 3.72
C HIS A 138 2.65 -0.76 3.77
N SER A 139 2.65 -2.04 3.41
CA SER A 139 3.90 -2.82 3.29
C SER A 139 4.86 -2.28 2.23
N ASP A 140 4.38 -1.63 1.15
CA ASP A 140 5.26 -1.05 0.13
C ASP A 140 6.07 0.14 0.68
N VAL A 141 5.41 0.99 1.47
CA VAL A 141 6.03 2.19 2.03
C VAL A 141 6.78 1.93 3.35
N ALA A 142 6.53 0.79 3.99
CA ALA A 142 7.13 0.41 5.26
C ALA A 142 7.55 -1.07 5.32
N PRO A 143 8.40 -1.55 4.35
CA PRO A 143 8.82 -2.95 4.27
C PRO A 143 9.50 -3.42 5.56
N GLY A 144 9.14 -4.63 6.01
CA GLY A 144 9.65 -5.25 7.24
C GLY A 144 8.96 -4.76 8.52
N ARG A 145 8.37 -3.57 8.52
CA ARG A 145 7.58 -3.04 9.64
C ARG A 145 6.09 -3.36 9.51
N LYS A 146 5.59 -3.40 8.28
CA LYS A 146 4.18 -3.59 7.93
C LYS A 146 4.01 -4.66 6.87
N ILE A 147 2.86 -5.34 6.93
CA ILE A 147 2.49 -6.40 5.98
C ILE A 147 1.10 -6.19 5.38
N ASP A 148 0.34 -5.21 5.90
CA ASP A 148 -1.00 -4.85 5.42
C ASP A 148 -0.97 -4.15 4.04
N PRO A 149 -2.03 -4.29 3.22
CA PRO A 149 -3.23 -5.10 3.41
C PRO A 149 -3.00 -6.62 3.18
N GLY A 150 -1.79 -7.06 2.86
CA GLY A 150 -1.37 -8.45 2.75
C GLY A 150 -1.63 -9.07 1.36
N GLU A 151 -1.21 -10.33 1.21
CA GLU A 151 -1.21 -11.06 -0.05
C GLU A 151 -2.59 -11.52 -0.54
N LYS A 152 -3.64 -11.51 0.33
CA LYS A 152 -5.02 -11.82 -0.06
C LYS A 152 -5.78 -10.60 -0.59
N PHE A 153 -5.21 -9.40 -0.49
CA PHE A 153 -5.84 -8.21 -1.07
C PHE A 153 -5.78 -8.28 -2.60
N ASP A 154 -6.94 -8.20 -3.26
CA ASP A 154 -7.04 -8.39 -4.71
C ASP A 154 -6.68 -7.13 -5.50
N TRP A 155 -5.37 -6.88 -5.64
CA TRP A 155 -4.81 -5.79 -6.44
C TRP A 155 -5.19 -5.89 -7.92
N ARG A 156 -5.31 -7.11 -8.44
CA ARG A 156 -5.72 -7.36 -9.82
C ARG A 156 -7.15 -6.86 -10.08
N PHE A 157 -8.07 -7.18 -9.15
CA PHE A 157 -9.44 -6.67 -9.20
C PHE A 157 -9.44 -5.14 -9.18
N LEU A 158 -8.68 -4.50 -8.28
CA LEU A 158 -8.62 -3.06 -8.16
C LEU A 158 -8.12 -2.42 -9.47
N HIS A 159 -7.06 -2.98 -10.06
CA HIS A 159 -6.54 -2.55 -11.36
C HIS A 159 -7.56 -2.70 -12.50
N ALA A 160 -8.31 -3.79 -12.54
CA ALA A 160 -9.37 -4.00 -13.53
C ALA A 160 -10.49 -2.96 -13.44
N GLN A 161 -10.66 -2.30 -12.29
CA GLN A 161 -11.56 -1.18 -12.08
C GLN A 161 -10.88 0.19 -12.36
N GLY A 162 -9.66 0.21 -12.91
CA GLY A 162 -8.93 1.43 -13.26
C GLY A 162 -8.16 2.09 -12.11
N VAL A 163 -7.89 1.37 -11.03
CA VAL A 163 -7.17 1.87 -9.86
C VAL A 163 -5.90 1.05 -9.62
N GLY A 164 -4.78 1.74 -9.45
CA GLY A 164 -3.49 1.10 -9.18
C GLY A 164 -2.77 0.63 -10.43
N HIS A 165 -1.54 0.23 -10.23
CA HIS A 165 -0.63 -0.28 -11.25
C HIS A 165 -0.46 -1.78 -11.08
N TRP A 166 -0.70 -2.55 -12.13
CA TRP A 166 -0.64 -4.01 -12.10
C TRP A 166 -0.20 -4.56 -13.44
N VAL A 167 0.49 -5.69 -13.40
CA VAL A 167 0.74 -6.58 -14.55
C VAL A 167 0.53 -8.02 -14.10
N GLU A 168 0.17 -8.90 -15.03
CA GLU A 168 0.13 -10.33 -14.71
C GLU A 168 1.53 -10.82 -14.36
N ALA A 169 1.66 -11.43 -13.18
CA ALA A 169 2.93 -11.98 -12.73
C ALA A 169 3.38 -13.12 -13.65
N MET A 170 4.67 -13.16 -13.94
CA MET A 170 5.25 -14.31 -14.66
C MET A 170 5.10 -15.58 -13.81
N ALA A 171 4.90 -16.72 -14.49
CA ALA A 171 4.82 -18.01 -13.80
C ALA A 171 6.07 -18.28 -12.95
N ILE A 172 5.86 -18.84 -11.77
CA ILE A 172 6.97 -19.28 -10.89
C ILE A 172 7.55 -20.55 -11.49
N VAL A 173 8.81 -20.47 -11.90
CA VAL A 173 9.58 -21.59 -12.44
C VAL A 173 10.88 -21.78 -11.68
N SER A 174 11.45 -22.98 -11.76
CA SER A 174 12.81 -23.24 -11.25
C SER A 174 13.83 -22.50 -12.10
N GLY A 175 14.89 -21.98 -11.48
CA GLY A 175 15.95 -21.25 -12.19
C GLY A 175 16.88 -20.49 -11.26
N VAL A 176 17.56 -19.50 -11.83
CA VAL A 176 18.43 -18.59 -11.09
C VAL A 176 17.56 -17.67 -10.22
N PHE A 177 17.99 -17.47 -8.99
CA PHE A 177 17.35 -16.59 -8.02
C PHE A 177 18.43 -15.86 -7.19
N LEU A 178 18.00 -14.79 -6.54
CA LEU A 178 18.83 -14.08 -5.54
C LEU A 178 18.11 -14.15 -4.19
N GLN A 179 18.88 -14.38 -3.14
CA GLN A 179 18.37 -14.53 -1.78
C GLN A 179 19.34 -13.93 -0.76
N GLN A 180 18.88 -13.86 0.48
CA GLN A 180 19.70 -13.34 1.58
C GLN A 180 21.05 -14.06 1.68
N GLY A 181 22.11 -13.27 1.76
CA GLY A 181 23.51 -13.73 1.75
C GLY A 181 24.20 -13.59 0.40
N ASP A 182 23.47 -13.46 -0.71
CA ASP A 182 24.07 -13.20 -2.02
C ASP A 182 24.63 -11.77 -2.11
N CYS A 183 25.61 -11.56 -3.01
CA CYS A 183 26.23 -10.25 -3.21
C CYS A 183 26.70 -10.02 -4.64
N GLY A 184 27.06 -8.77 -4.94
CA GLY A 184 27.65 -8.37 -6.21
C GLY A 184 26.68 -7.68 -7.17
N GLU A 185 27.10 -7.56 -8.43
CA GLU A 185 26.35 -6.80 -9.46
C GLU A 185 24.90 -7.26 -9.67
N PRO A 186 24.57 -8.56 -9.63
CA PRO A 186 23.15 -8.96 -9.79
C PRO A 186 22.26 -8.44 -8.66
N VAL A 187 22.78 -8.39 -7.42
CA VAL A 187 22.04 -7.81 -6.27
C VAL A 187 21.91 -6.30 -6.43
N SER A 188 22.98 -5.60 -6.82
CA SER A 188 22.92 -4.16 -7.11
C SER A 188 21.89 -3.82 -8.19
N ALA A 189 21.83 -4.65 -9.24
CA ALA A 189 20.85 -4.48 -10.31
C ALA A 189 19.41 -4.64 -9.80
N LEU A 190 19.13 -5.66 -9.00
CA LEU A 190 17.83 -5.87 -8.37
C LEU A 190 17.43 -4.69 -7.48
N GLN A 191 18.34 -4.25 -6.59
CA GLN A 191 18.12 -3.08 -5.73
C GLN A 191 17.85 -1.82 -6.54
N GLY A 192 18.58 -1.63 -7.64
CA GLY A 192 18.37 -0.52 -8.58
C GLY A 192 16.98 -0.54 -9.22
N LEU A 193 16.49 -1.69 -9.65
CA LEU A 193 15.13 -1.85 -10.20
C LEU A 193 14.04 -1.57 -9.16
N LEU A 194 14.19 -2.09 -7.94
CA LEU A 194 13.26 -1.84 -6.83
C LEU A 194 13.21 -0.35 -6.48
N ARG A 195 14.38 0.29 -6.38
CA ARG A 195 14.47 1.74 -6.13
C ARG A 195 13.85 2.55 -7.27
N MET A 196 14.10 2.16 -8.51
CA MET A 196 13.52 2.81 -9.70
C MET A 196 12.00 2.71 -9.70
N TYR A 197 11.43 1.62 -9.17
CA TYR A 197 9.99 1.46 -9.04
C TYR A 197 9.41 2.35 -7.94
N GLY A 198 10.16 2.65 -6.87
CA GLY A 198 9.76 3.55 -5.80
C GLY A 198 10.14 3.09 -4.40
N TYR A 199 10.59 1.84 -4.22
CA TYR A 199 10.93 1.32 -2.89
C TYR A 199 12.13 2.04 -2.28
N GLY A 200 12.04 2.37 -0.99
CA GLY A 200 13.13 2.94 -0.22
C GLY A 200 14.18 1.88 0.11
N ILE A 201 15.16 1.71 -0.78
CA ILE A 201 16.25 0.73 -0.64
C ILE A 201 17.58 1.34 -1.10
N ASP A 202 18.67 1.01 -0.40
CA ASP A 202 20.02 1.36 -0.80
C ASP A 202 20.58 0.35 -1.81
N ILE A 203 21.38 0.84 -2.77
CA ILE A 203 22.07 0.00 -3.75
C ILE A 203 23.46 -0.27 -3.22
N ASN A 204 23.57 -1.28 -2.34
CA ASN A 204 24.83 -1.66 -1.67
C ASN A 204 25.45 -2.97 -2.19
N GLY A 205 24.73 -3.69 -3.09
CA GLY A 205 25.16 -4.96 -3.64
C GLY A 205 25.18 -6.12 -2.65
N GLN A 206 24.52 -5.98 -1.51
CA GLN A 206 24.37 -7.05 -0.50
C GLN A 206 22.87 -7.40 -0.40
N TYR A 207 22.53 -8.67 -0.58
CA TYR A 207 21.18 -9.15 -0.31
C TYR A 207 21.02 -9.35 1.19
N ASP A 208 20.89 -8.24 1.89
CA ASP A 208 20.74 -8.15 3.33
C ASP A 208 19.25 -8.28 3.74
N GLU A 209 18.98 -8.17 5.04
CA GLU A 209 17.62 -8.20 5.58
C GLU A 209 16.74 -7.08 4.98
N ARG A 210 17.31 -5.89 4.70
CA ARG A 210 16.56 -4.80 4.08
C ARG A 210 16.11 -5.18 2.66
N THR A 211 16.99 -5.77 1.87
CA THR A 211 16.65 -6.25 0.52
C THR A 211 15.57 -7.34 0.59
N ARG A 212 15.69 -8.29 1.51
CA ARG A 212 14.75 -9.38 1.70
C ARG A 212 13.32 -8.86 1.99
N VAL A 213 13.16 -7.96 2.97
CA VAL A 213 11.83 -7.44 3.33
C VAL A 213 11.22 -6.54 2.25
N VAL A 214 12.05 -5.85 1.45
CA VAL A 214 11.55 -5.09 0.28
C VAL A 214 11.05 -6.05 -0.81
N VAL A 215 11.76 -7.14 -1.07
CA VAL A 215 11.31 -8.18 -2.01
C VAL A 215 10.01 -8.82 -1.52
N GLU A 216 9.86 -9.11 -0.22
CA GLU A 216 8.59 -9.60 0.32
C GLU A 216 7.45 -8.61 0.15
N ALA A 217 7.67 -7.32 0.39
CA ALA A 217 6.66 -6.29 0.17
C ALA A 217 6.23 -6.25 -1.30
N PHE A 218 7.20 -6.25 -2.23
CA PHE A 218 6.95 -6.34 -3.66
C PHE A 218 6.12 -7.60 -4.03
N GLN A 219 6.49 -8.76 -3.50
CA GLN A 219 5.79 -10.01 -3.75
C GLN A 219 4.35 -9.96 -3.24
N ARG A 220 4.09 -9.43 -2.01
CA ARG A 220 2.74 -9.28 -1.45
C ARG A 220 1.83 -8.48 -2.37
N HIS A 221 2.35 -7.45 -2.97
CA HIS A 221 1.57 -6.59 -3.87
C HIS A 221 1.43 -7.21 -5.26
N PHE A 222 2.53 -7.59 -5.91
CA PHE A 222 2.57 -7.84 -7.36
C PHE A 222 2.70 -9.33 -7.75
N ARG A 223 3.05 -10.19 -6.81
CA ARG A 223 3.19 -11.63 -7.04
C ARG A 223 2.82 -12.44 -5.79
N PRO A 224 1.56 -12.34 -5.32
CA PRO A 224 1.14 -12.85 -4.00
C PRO A 224 1.09 -14.38 -3.88
N GLN A 225 1.27 -15.13 -4.96
CA GLN A 225 1.25 -16.59 -4.94
C GLN A 225 2.35 -17.21 -4.08
N ARG A 226 3.46 -16.49 -3.85
CA ARG A 226 4.54 -16.90 -2.96
C ARG A 226 5.31 -15.68 -2.47
N VAL A 227 5.20 -15.42 -1.18
CA VAL A 227 5.88 -14.33 -0.47
C VAL A 227 6.96 -14.96 0.41
N ASP A 228 8.18 -14.99 -0.06
CA ASP A 228 9.30 -15.66 0.59
C ASP A 228 10.60 -14.82 0.66
N GLY A 229 10.58 -13.64 0.07
CA GLY A 229 11.73 -12.76 0.03
C GLY A 229 12.87 -13.28 -0.85
N ILE A 230 12.61 -14.25 -1.73
CA ILE A 230 13.54 -14.76 -2.73
C ILE A 230 13.22 -14.10 -4.07
N ALA A 231 14.16 -13.36 -4.64
CA ALA A 231 14.01 -12.76 -5.95
C ALA A 231 14.24 -13.80 -7.05
N ASP A 232 13.24 -14.66 -7.27
CA ASP A 232 13.23 -15.64 -8.34
C ASP A 232 12.98 -14.99 -9.72
N GLN A 233 13.06 -15.77 -10.78
CA GLN A 233 12.86 -15.29 -12.15
C GLN A 233 11.46 -14.63 -12.32
N SER A 234 10.43 -15.17 -11.68
CA SER A 234 9.08 -14.61 -11.69
C SER A 234 9.06 -13.21 -11.07
N THR A 235 9.66 -13.04 -9.88
CA THR A 235 9.76 -11.75 -9.17
C THR A 235 10.47 -10.71 -10.03
N VAL A 236 11.66 -11.04 -10.56
CA VAL A 236 12.46 -10.10 -11.37
C VAL A 236 11.75 -9.75 -12.68
N ALA A 237 11.17 -10.73 -13.39
CA ALA A 237 10.46 -10.49 -14.63
C ALA A 237 9.18 -9.65 -14.44
N THR A 238 8.45 -9.88 -13.34
CA THR A 238 7.27 -9.07 -12.98
C THR A 238 7.68 -7.61 -12.70
N LEU A 239 8.77 -7.39 -11.96
CA LEU A 239 9.31 -6.04 -11.71
C LEU A 239 9.71 -5.32 -13.01
N HIS A 240 10.38 -6.01 -13.92
CA HIS A 240 10.70 -5.46 -15.23
C HIS A 240 9.46 -5.11 -16.04
N SER A 241 8.43 -5.95 -16.01
CA SER A 241 7.17 -5.70 -16.73
C SER A 241 6.43 -4.48 -16.17
N LEU A 242 6.40 -4.32 -14.84
CA LEU A 242 5.84 -3.15 -14.18
C LEU A 242 6.60 -1.86 -14.58
N LEU A 243 7.93 -1.88 -14.55
CA LEU A 243 8.74 -0.72 -14.96
C LEU A 243 8.48 -0.31 -16.41
N LYS A 244 8.30 -1.27 -17.33
CA LYS A 244 7.97 -1.01 -18.73
C LYS A 244 6.54 -0.47 -18.92
N ALA A 245 5.59 -0.94 -18.10
CA ALA A 245 4.19 -0.54 -18.16
C ALA A 245 3.90 0.76 -17.37
N ARG A 246 4.89 1.30 -16.67
CA ARG A 246 4.73 2.52 -15.86
C ARG A 246 4.29 3.67 -16.77
N PRO A 247 3.14 4.33 -16.48
CA PRO A 247 2.72 5.51 -17.23
C PRO A 247 3.80 6.58 -17.19
N ALA A 248 4.08 7.19 -18.33
CA ALA A 248 4.95 8.37 -18.38
C ALA A 248 4.33 9.46 -17.49
N ALA A 249 5.14 10.13 -16.68
CA ALA A 249 4.70 11.31 -15.98
C ALA A 249 4.22 12.31 -17.05
N THR A 250 2.93 12.63 -17.07
CA THR A 250 2.44 13.73 -17.90
C THR A 250 3.08 15.01 -17.37
N ALA A 251 3.92 15.63 -18.20
CA ALA A 251 4.60 16.89 -17.92
C ALA A 251 3.60 18.03 -17.68
#